data_f3c33b5142e503b458205bf59c74d9d0
#
_entry.id   f3c33b5142e503b458205bf59c74d9d0
#
_cell.length_a   1.000
_cell.length_b   1.000
_cell.length_c   1.000
_cell.angle_alpha   90.00
_cell.angle_beta   90.00
_cell.angle_gamma   90.00
#
_symmetry.space_group_name_H-M   'P 1'
#
loop_
_entity.id
_entity.type
_entity.pdbx_description
1 polymer ?
#
loop_
_entity_poly.entity_id
_entity_poly.type
_entity_poly.pdbx_seq_one_letter_code
_entity_poly.pdbx_strand_id
1 'polypeptide(L)'
;MIFIRSLLFNIVSFTWTFLLLVLYIPILLLPRASMLAAIRFWIAGILALQRVLLRLDFEFRGTENLPDGPCIIAAAHQSAWDTIAFYAVVDDPAFILKQELYRIPMFETYARRLNMIAIDRTGGAGEARRMIRDVADRLSAMRKVIIFPGGTRSAPEDIVPLKSGISALYRRSNVPVVPVSLNSGYFWGRRSFRKRPGRIVAQFHEPLLPGLDGSDFDRILSARIHDGNRLLLDEAQDA
;
A
#
# COMPACT_ATOMS: atom_id res chain seq x y z
N MET A 1 -13.01 0.98 -26.46
CA MET A 1 -12.73 -0.30 -25.77
C MET A 1 -12.34 -0.13 -24.31
N ILE A 2 -11.43 0.80 -23.95
CA ILE A 2 -10.99 1.03 -22.55
C ILE A 2 -12.16 1.35 -21.61
N PHE A 3 -13.11 2.21 -22.03
CA PHE A 3 -14.27 2.58 -21.21
C PHE A 3 -15.14 1.36 -20.83
N ILE A 4 -15.50 0.53 -21.83
CA ILE A 4 -16.34 -0.66 -21.60
C ILE A 4 -15.66 -1.66 -20.68
N ARG A 5 -14.35 -1.89 -20.86
CA ARG A 5 -13.56 -2.76 -19.96
C ARG A 5 -13.51 -2.23 -18.54
N SER A 6 -13.31 -0.90 -18.40
CA SER A 6 -13.29 -0.26 -17.07
C SER A 6 -14.65 -0.31 -16.39
N LEU A 7 -15.75 -0.15 -17.17
CA LEU A 7 -17.11 -0.29 -16.65
C LEU A 7 -17.37 -1.72 -16.16
N LEU A 8 -17.07 -2.71 -17.00
CA LEU A 8 -17.25 -4.13 -16.65
C LEU A 8 -16.42 -4.50 -15.42
N PHE A 9 -15.14 -4.09 -15.39
CA PHE A 9 -14.28 -4.30 -14.24
C PHE A 9 -14.87 -3.68 -12.97
N ASN A 10 -15.33 -2.43 -13.03
CA ASN A 10 -15.92 -1.77 -11.85
C ASN A 10 -17.17 -2.53 -11.38
N ILE A 11 -18.10 -2.87 -12.28
CA ILE A 11 -19.32 -3.62 -11.91
C ILE A 11 -18.93 -4.95 -11.25
N VAL A 12 -18.11 -5.76 -11.92
CA VAL A 12 -17.76 -7.10 -11.42
C VAL A 12 -16.96 -7.03 -10.12
N SER A 13 -15.98 -6.09 -10.00
CA SER A 13 -15.18 -5.95 -8.78
C SER A 13 -16.00 -5.42 -7.60
N PHE A 14 -16.94 -4.50 -7.82
CA PHE A 14 -17.83 -4.04 -6.74
C PHE A 14 -18.80 -5.15 -6.33
N THR A 15 -19.36 -5.90 -7.27
CA THR A 15 -20.20 -7.06 -6.96
C THR A 15 -19.43 -8.12 -6.19
N TRP A 16 -18.21 -8.48 -6.64
CA TRP A 16 -17.30 -9.38 -5.95
C TRP A 16 -17.01 -8.93 -4.53
N THR A 17 -16.66 -7.66 -4.36
CA THR A 17 -16.36 -7.07 -3.04
C THR A 17 -17.60 -7.10 -2.14
N PHE A 18 -18.77 -6.72 -2.64
CA PHE A 18 -20.01 -6.72 -1.87
C PHE A 18 -20.42 -8.13 -1.43
N LEU A 19 -20.39 -9.10 -2.34
CA LEU A 19 -20.73 -10.48 -2.01
C LEU A 19 -19.80 -11.06 -0.94
N LEU A 20 -18.49 -10.84 -1.07
CA LEU A 20 -17.52 -11.33 -0.08
C LEU A 20 -17.60 -10.55 1.25
N LEU A 21 -17.92 -9.27 1.21
CA LEU A 21 -18.14 -8.48 2.42
C LEU A 21 -19.26 -9.09 3.29
N VAL A 22 -20.36 -9.53 2.66
CA VAL A 22 -21.47 -10.20 3.34
C VAL A 22 -21.07 -11.62 3.76
N LEU A 23 -20.47 -12.38 2.85
CA LEU A 23 -20.06 -13.77 3.11
C LEU A 23 -19.02 -13.89 4.24
N TYR A 24 -18.21 -12.86 4.44
CA TYR A 24 -17.15 -12.85 5.46
C TYR A 24 -17.63 -12.41 6.85
N ILE A 25 -18.92 -12.06 7.03
CA ILE A 25 -19.45 -11.72 8.36
C ILE A 25 -19.18 -12.83 9.38
N PRO A 26 -19.45 -14.12 9.09
CA PRO A 26 -19.14 -15.19 10.03
C PRO A 26 -17.65 -15.34 10.35
N ILE A 27 -16.76 -14.98 9.40
CA ILE A 27 -15.31 -15.04 9.57
C ILE A 27 -14.83 -14.08 10.69
N LEU A 28 -15.61 -13.04 10.99
CA LEU A 28 -15.30 -12.14 12.12
C LEU A 28 -15.28 -12.85 13.48
N LEU A 29 -15.92 -14.00 13.60
CA LEU A 29 -15.93 -14.82 14.81
C LEU A 29 -14.73 -15.79 14.87
N LEU A 30 -14.03 -15.99 13.75
CA LEU A 30 -12.91 -16.91 13.63
C LEU A 30 -11.58 -16.24 14.01
N PRO A 31 -10.48 -17.01 14.19
CA PRO A 31 -9.16 -16.46 14.43
C PRO A 31 -8.72 -15.48 13.32
N ARG A 32 -7.83 -14.55 13.67
CA ARG A 32 -7.30 -13.52 12.75
C ARG A 32 -6.71 -14.12 11.45
N ALA A 33 -6.09 -15.31 11.54
CA ALA A 33 -5.53 -16.00 10.39
C ALA A 33 -6.58 -16.30 9.31
N SER A 34 -7.82 -16.66 9.70
CA SER A 34 -8.92 -16.88 8.76
C SER A 34 -9.32 -15.59 8.04
N MET A 35 -9.32 -14.47 8.77
CA MET A 35 -9.58 -13.15 8.16
C MET A 35 -8.48 -12.77 7.17
N LEU A 36 -7.21 -13.04 7.50
CA LEU A 36 -6.10 -12.79 6.58
C LEU A 36 -6.21 -13.62 5.30
N ALA A 37 -6.57 -14.90 5.42
CA ALA A 37 -6.81 -15.78 4.28
C ALA A 37 -7.99 -15.27 3.41
N ALA A 38 -9.07 -14.82 4.03
CA ALA A 38 -10.23 -14.26 3.35
C ALA A 38 -9.91 -12.99 2.56
N ILE A 39 -9.13 -12.07 3.16
CA ILE A 39 -8.66 -10.86 2.50
C ILE A 39 -7.76 -11.20 1.31
N ARG A 40 -6.85 -12.15 1.46
CA ARG A 40 -5.99 -12.60 0.36
C ARG A 40 -6.79 -13.19 -0.79
N PHE A 41 -7.82 -13.99 -0.48
CA PHE A 41 -8.72 -14.53 -1.50
C PHE A 41 -9.47 -13.42 -2.24
N TRP A 42 -10.01 -12.43 -1.52
CA TRP A 42 -10.66 -11.27 -2.13
C TRP A 42 -9.71 -10.53 -3.08
N ILE A 43 -8.48 -10.24 -2.63
CA ILE A 43 -7.47 -9.52 -3.40
C ILE A 43 -7.05 -10.32 -4.63
N ALA A 44 -6.81 -11.62 -4.48
CA ALA A 44 -6.48 -12.50 -5.62
C ALA A 44 -7.57 -12.44 -6.70
N GLY A 45 -8.85 -12.41 -6.30
CA GLY A 45 -9.98 -12.22 -7.22
C GLY A 45 -9.94 -10.85 -7.93
N ILE A 46 -9.69 -9.75 -7.21
CA ILE A 46 -9.57 -8.41 -7.82
C ILE A 46 -8.39 -8.36 -8.81
N LEU A 47 -7.23 -8.91 -8.45
CA LEU A 47 -6.05 -8.93 -9.31
C LEU A 47 -6.27 -9.82 -10.56
N ALA A 48 -6.98 -10.93 -10.41
CA ALA A 48 -7.36 -11.78 -11.55
C ALA A 48 -8.36 -11.05 -12.49
N LEU A 49 -9.38 -10.40 -11.94
CA LEU A 49 -10.32 -9.59 -12.72
C LEU A 49 -9.63 -8.44 -13.46
N GLN A 50 -8.67 -7.77 -12.82
CA GLN A 50 -7.83 -6.75 -13.42
C GLN A 50 -7.09 -7.29 -14.64
N ARG A 51 -6.43 -8.45 -14.50
CA ARG A 51 -5.66 -9.09 -15.57
C ARG A 51 -6.56 -9.48 -16.75
N VAL A 52 -7.71 -10.10 -16.49
CA VAL A 52 -8.63 -10.60 -17.53
C VAL A 52 -9.40 -9.46 -18.20
N LEU A 53 -10.07 -8.61 -17.41
CA LEU A 53 -10.99 -7.61 -17.95
C LEU A 53 -10.28 -6.35 -18.47
N LEU A 54 -9.25 -5.89 -17.77
CA LEU A 54 -8.52 -4.67 -18.14
C LEU A 54 -7.32 -4.96 -19.04
N ARG A 55 -6.84 -6.21 -19.12
CA ARG A 55 -5.52 -6.57 -19.67
C ARG A 55 -4.41 -5.75 -18.98
N LEU A 56 -4.54 -5.57 -17.69
CA LEU A 56 -3.61 -4.86 -16.84
C LEU A 56 -2.93 -5.88 -15.93
N ASP A 57 -1.70 -6.22 -16.22
CA ASP A 57 -0.88 -7.12 -15.44
C ASP A 57 -0.13 -6.37 -14.34
N PHE A 58 0.62 -7.08 -13.51
CA PHE A 58 1.48 -6.48 -12.51
C PHE A 58 2.74 -7.32 -12.28
N GLU A 59 3.78 -6.65 -11.80
CA GLU A 59 5.08 -7.22 -11.51
C GLU A 59 5.64 -6.61 -10.22
N PHE A 60 6.25 -7.45 -9.39
CA PHE A 60 7.05 -7.00 -8.25
C PHE A 60 8.51 -7.26 -8.56
N ARG A 61 9.35 -6.21 -8.56
CA ARG A 61 10.79 -6.27 -8.80
C ARG A 61 11.55 -5.96 -7.52
N GLY A 62 12.71 -6.59 -7.33
CA GLY A 62 13.55 -6.33 -6.16
C GLY A 62 12.95 -6.86 -4.85
N THR A 63 12.10 -7.88 -4.89
CA THR A 63 11.49 -8.48 -3.69
C THR A 63 12.53 -9.12 -2.77
N GLU A 64 13.70 -9.47 -3.28
CA GLU A 64 14.88 -9.92 -2.54
C GLU A 64 15.43 -8.86 -1.57
N ASN A 65 15.08 -7.60 -1.78
CA ASN A 65 15.39 -6.49 -0.87
C ASN A 65 14.48 -6.43 0.36
N LEU A 66 13.41 -7.25 0.41
CA LEU A 66 12.57 -7.33 1.60
C LEU A 66 13.28 -8.18 2.66
N PRO A 67 13.57 -7.62 3.85
CA PRO A 67 14.12 -8.40 4.95
C PRO A 67 13.17 -9.52 5.38
N ASP A 68 13.71 -10.65 5.83
CA ASP A 68 12.91 -11.72 6.44
C ASP A 68 12.22 -11.24 7.73
N GLY A 69 12.88 -10.36 8.47
CA GLY A 69 12.39 -9.76 9.70
C GLY A 69 11.41 -8.59 9.50
N PRO A 70 11.04 -7.92 10.61
CA PRO A 70 10.19 -6.74 10.56
C PRO A 70 10.91 -5.57 9.86
N CYS A 71 10.15 -4.85 9.04
CA CYS A 71 10.63 -3.64 8.36
C CYS A 71 9.48 -2.68 8.10
N ILE A 72 9.82 -1.45 7.75
CA ILE A 72 8.87 -0.48 7.24
C ILE A 72 9.01 -0.41 5.71
N ILE A 73 7.92 -0.60 4.99
CA ILE A 73 7.84 -0.44 3.55
C ILE A 73 7.29 0.96 3.28
N ALA A 74 8.14 1.84 2.75
CA ALA A 74 7.79 3.22 2.40
C ALA A 74 7.50 3.31 0.90
N ALA A 75 6.24 3.24 0.53
CA ALA A 75 5.83 3.14 -0.87
C ALA A 75 5.28 4.47 -1.42
N ALA A 76 5.53 4.74 -2.70
CA ALA A 76 4.75 5.74 -3.43
C ALA A 76 3.24 5.40 -3.31
N HIS A 77 2.39 6.41 -3.40
CA HIS A 77 0.94 6.21 -3.39
C HIS A 77 0.30 6.94 -4.57
N GLN A 78 -0.16 6.17 -5.55
CA GLN A 78 -0.66 6.70 -6.81
C GLN A 78 -2.07 6.17 -7.12
N SER A 79 -2.41 4.98 -6.62
CA SER A 79 -3.60 4.22 -6.98
C SER A 79 -4.30 3.57 -5.78
N ALA A 80 -5.54 3.14 -5.97
CA ALA A 80 -6.19 2.21 -5.06
C ALA A 80 -5.53 0.82 -5.10
N TRP A 81 -4.91 0.47 -6.22
CA TRP A 81 -4.16 -0.76 -6.40
C TRP A 81 -3.06 -0.93 -5.35
N ASP A 82 -2.36 0.15 -4.99
CA ASP A 82 -1.25 0.12 -4.04
C ASP A 82 -1.67 -0.42 -2.67
N THR A 83 -2.92 -0.19 -2.27
CA THR A 83 -3.41 -0.61 -0.95
C THR A 83 -3.77 -2.08 -0.86
N ILE A 84 -3.92 -2.76 -2.00
CA ILE A 84 -4.29 -4.17 -2.07
C ILE A 84 -3.13 -5.05 -2.54
N ALA A 85 -2.29 -4.56 -3.44
CA ALA A 85 -1.28 -5.36 -4.11
C ALA A 85 -0.20 -5.91 -3.18
N PHE A 86 0.17 -5.18 -2.12
CA PHE A 86 1.19 -5.65 -1.17
C PHE A 86 0.82 -6.94 -0.44
N TYR A 87 -0.47 -7.30 -0.34
CA TYR A 87 -0.87 -8.61 0.19
C TYR A 87 -0.44 -9.79 -0.70
N ALA A 88 -0.07 -9.53 -1.96
CA ALA A 88 0.44 -10.58 -2.86
C ALA A 88 1.92 -10.90 -2.61
N VAL A 89 2.68 -10.00 -1.95
CA VAL A 89 4.12 -10.11 -1.74
C VAL A 89 4.53 -10.04 -0.27
N VAL A 90 3.66 -9.51 0.61
CA VAL A 90 3.89 -9.44 2.06
C VAL A 90 2.89 -10.33 2.78
N ASP A 91 3.38 -11.21 3.65
CA ASP A 91 2.52 -12.23 4.28
C ASP A 91 1.47 -11.66 5.20
N ASP A 92 1.80 -10.71 6.03
CA ASP A 92 0.91 -10.11 7.00
C ASP A 92 1.17 -8.62 7.13
N PRO A 93 0.84 -7.82 6.09
CA PRO A 93 1.12 -6.40 6.11
C PRO A 93 0.25 -5.67 7.14
N ALA A 94 0.84 -4.69 7.83
CA ALA A 94 0.13 -3.73 8.65
C ALA A 94 0.13 -2.36 7.97
N PHE A 95 -1.00 -1.92 7.45
CA PHE A 95 -1.09 -0.61 6.80
C PHE A 95 -1.34 0.51 7.78
N ILE A 96 -0.67 1.65 7.56
CA ILE A 96 -1.04 2.91 8.19
C ILE A 96 -2.12 3.57 7.35
N LEU A 97 -3.33 3.62 7.89
CA LEU A 97 -4.54 4.07 7.22
C LEU A 97 -5.03 5.41 7.78
N LYS A 98 -5.70 6.19 6.93
CA LYS A 98 -6.38 7.41 7.35
C LYS A 98 -7.57 7.07 8.27
N GLN A 99 -7.70 7.71 9.43
CA GLN A 99 -8.74 7.41 10.43
C GLN A 99 -10.16 7.54 9.87
N GLU A 100 -10.40 8.45 8.92
CA GLU A 100 -11.71 8.62 8.30
C GLU A 100 -12.19 7.40 7.52
N LEU A 101 -11.29 6.49 7.11
CA LEU A 101 -11.68 5.22 6.48
C LEU A 101 -12.45 4.32 7.45
N TYR A 102 -12.24 4.48 8.75
CA TYR A 102 -12.98 3.75 9.78
C TYR A 102 -14.45 4.19 9.90
N ARG A 103 -14.86 5.27 9.22
CA ARG A 103 -16.28 5.68 9.12
C ARG A 103 -17.03 4.90 8.04
N ILE A 104 -16.32 4.15 7.19
CA ILE A 104 -16.95 3.30 6.16
C ILE A 104 -17.52 2.05 6.86
N PRO A 105 -18.82 1.77 6.70
CA PRO A 105 -19.45 0.60 7.30
C PRO A 105 -18.67 -0.69 6.98
N MET A 106 -18.56 -1.57 7.95
CA MET A 106 -17.82 -2.84 7.89
C MET A 106 -16.29 -2.69 7.75
N PHE A 107 -15.77 -1.64 7.08
CA PHE A 107 -14.34 -1.44 6.89
C PHE A 107 -13.59 -1.35 8.23
N GLU A 108 -14.13 -0.59 9.19
CA GLU A 108 -13.56 -0.49 10.53
C GLU A 108 -13.39 -1.87 11.18
N THR A 109 -14.45 -2.69 11.13
CA THR A 109 -14.44 -4.03 11.75
C THR A 109 -13.34 -4.90 11.16
N TYR A 110 -13.21 -4.93 9.84
CA TYR A 110 -12.16 -5.70 9.15
C TYR A 110 -10.77 -5.13 9.42
N ALA A 111 -10.59 -3.80 9.37
CA ALA A 111 -9.31 -3.17 9.60
C ALA A 111 -8.83 -3.37 11.06
N ARG A 112 -9.73 -3.28 12.04
CA ARG A 112 -9.43 -3.59 13.45
C ARG A 112 -9.06 -5.06 13.64
N ARG A 113 -9.81 -5.97 13.01
CA ARG A 113 -9.54 -7.41 13.08
C ARG A 113 -8.19 -7.78 12.48
N LEU A 114 -7.75 -7.07 11.46
CA LEU A 114 -6.43 -7.22 10.84
C LEU A 114 -5.33 -6.44 11.56
N ASN A 115 -5.66 -5.74 12.66
CA ASN A 115 -4.73 -4.90 13.42
C ASN A 115 -4.03 -3.86 12.52
N MET A 116 -4.79 -3.16 11.66
CA MET A 116 -4.30 -2.01 10.92
C MET A 116 -4.08 -0.82 11.84
N ILE A 117 -3.27 0.14 11.42
CA ILE A 117 -2.92 1.32 12.19
C ILE A 117 -3.70 2.51 11.63
N ALA A 118 -4.64 3.05 12.42
CA ALA A 118 -5.38 4.25 12.04
C ALA A 118 -4.63 5.50 12.50
N ILE A 119 -4.56 6.54 11.67
CA ILE A 119 -3.94 7.82 12.00
C ILE A 119 -4.86 8.99 11.67
N ASP A 120 -5.07 9.87 12.65
CA ASP A 120 -5.60 11.19 12.41
C ASP A 120 -4.45 12.14 12.02
N ARG A 121 -4.44 12.54 10.75
CA ARG A 121 -3.39 13.41 10.21
C ARG A 121 -3.45 14.85 10.73
N THR A 122 -4.50 15.21 11.44
CA THR A 122 -4.69 16.53 12.06
C THR A 122 -4.39 16.51 13.55
N GLY A 123 -4.17 15.35 14.15
CA GLY A 123 -4.06 15.14 15.60
C GLY A 123 -2.73 15.57 16.26
N GLY A 124 -1.81 16.17 15.51
CA GLY A 124 -0.57 16.75 16.05
C GLY A 124 0.38 15.76 16.70
N ALA A 125 1.16 16.23 17.69
CA ALA A 125 2.24 15.44 18.33
C ALA A 125 1.73 14.23 19.12
N GLY A 126 0.51 14.30 19.69
CA GLY A 126 -0.10 13.18 20.41
C GLY A 126 -0.37 12.00 19.50
N GLU A 127 -0.92 12.27 18.33
CA GLU A 127 -1.24 11.28 17.33
C GLU A 127 0.02 10.65 16.71
N ALA A 128 1.05 11.47 16.46
CA ALA A 128 2.35 10.96 16.01
C ALA A 128 2.96 9.97 17.03
N ARG A 129 2.87 10.28 18.32
CA ARG A 129 3.32 9.36 19.39
C ARG A 129 2.50 8.07 19.43
N ARG A 130 1.18 8.15 19.24
CA ARG A 130 0.30 6.98 19.15
C ARG A 130 0.68 6.11 17.97
N MET A 131 0.83 6.70 16.78
CA MET A 131 1.26 5.99 15.57
C MET A 131 2.58 5.25 15.78
N ILE A 132 3.57 5.89 16.40
CA ILE A 132 4.88 5.27 16.67
C ILE A 132 4.73 4.04 17.58
N ARG A 133 3.92 4.12 18.64
CA ARG A 133 3.64 2.97 19.51
C ARG A 133 2.96 1.83 18.75
N ASP A 134 1.89 2.16 18.00
CA ASP A 134 1.13 1.17 17.24
C ASP A 134 2.03 0.47 16.19
N VAL A 135 2.94 1.22 15.55
CA VAL A 135 3.94 0.67 14.63
C VAL A 135 4.92 -0.24 15.37
N ALA A 136 5.45 0.19 16.53
CA ALA A 136 6.35 -0.63 17.33
C ALA A 136 5.73 -1.96 17.74
N ASP A 137 4.44 -1.96 18.14
CA ASP A 137 3.70 -3.18 18.46
C ASP A 137 3.55 -4.12 17.26
N ARG A 138 3.41 -3.58 16.03
CA ARG A 138 3.33 -4.41 14.82
C ARG A 138 4.69 -4.98 14.44
N LEU A 139 5.75 -4.18 14.56
CA LEU A 139 7.12 -4.62 14.28
C LEU A 139 7.58 -5.68 15.30
N SER A 140 7.26 -5.53 16.59
CA SER A 140 7.56 -6.54 17.62
C SER A 140 6.82 -7.88 17.40
N ALA A 141 5.66 -7.83 16.73
CA ALA A 141 4.93 -9.02 16.27
C ALA A 141 5.47 -9.57 14.93
N MET A 142 6.70 -9.22 14.54
CA MET A 142 7.37 -9.67 13.31
C MET A 142 6.64 -9.30 12.02
N ARG A 143 5.79 -8.27 12.03
CA ARG A 143 5.05 -7.82 10.85
C ARG A 143 5.80 -6.75 10.09
N LYS A 144 5.53 -6.66 8.79
CA LYS A 144 5.99 -5.57 7.93
C LYS A 144 4.94 -4.46 7.94
N VAL A 145 5.37 -3.22 8.21
CA VAL A 145 4.47 -2.05 8.26
C VAL A 145 4.56 -1.29 6.94
N ILE A 146 3.42 -1.03 6.30
CA ILE A 146 3.36 -0.30 5.04
C ILE A 146 2.88 1.13 5.32
N ILE A 147 3.68 2.09 4.89
CA ILE A 147 3.38 3.52 4.96
C ILE A 147 3.48 4.16 3.57
N PHE A 148 2.60 5.10 3.31
CA PHE A 148 2.64 5.98 2.15
C PHE A 148 3.12 7.37 2.61
N PRO A 149 4.43 7.67 2.52
CA PRO A 149 5.02 8.82 3.20
C PRO A 149 4.55 10.18 2.67
N GLY A 150 4.05 10.25 1.44
CA GLY A 150 3.39 11.45 0.91
C GLY A 150 2.01 11.74 1.51
N GLY A 151 1.40 10.75 2.13
CA GLY A 151 0.13 10.87 2.84
C GLY A 151 -1.12 10.96 1.97
N THR A 152 -1.00 11.07 0.66
CA THR A 152 -2.12 11.11 -0.29
C THR A 152 -1.68 10.52 -1.62
N ARG A 153 -2.65 10.11 -2.45
CA ARG A 153 -2.37 9.66 -3.82
C ARG A 153 -2.01 10.85 -4.70
N SER A 154 -0.94 10.69 -5.48
CA SER A 154 -0.39 11.66 -6.44
C SER A 154 -0.30 11.04 -7.84
N ALA A 155 -0.05 11.85 -8.87
CA ALA A 155 0.32 11.33 -10.17
C ALA A 155 1.76 10.76 -10.15
N PRO A 156 2.12 9.85 -11.07
CA PRO A 156 3.47 9.25 -11.10
C PRO A 156 4.59 10.28 -11.26
N GLU A 157 4.33 11.37 -12.00
CA GLU A 157 5.24 12.48 -12.27
C GLU A 157 5.38 13.47 -11.12
N ASP A 158 4.48 13.43 -10.12
CA ASP A 158 4.47 14.39 -9.03
C ASP A 158 5.62 14.14 -8.06
N ILE A 159 6.35 15.19 -7.71
CA ILE A 159 7.29 15.20 -6.58
C ILE A 159 6.51 15.49 -5.31
N VAL A 160 6.26 14.45 -4.52
CA VAL A 160 5.48 14.59 -3.28
C VAL A 160 6.42 14.66 -2.08
N PRO A 161 6.38 15.78 -1.32
CA PRO A 161 7.22 15.90 -0.14
C PRO A 161 6.84 14.85 0.92
N LEU A 162 7.86 14.27 1.54
CA LEU A 162 7.69 13.33 2.65
C LEU A 162 7.06 14.04 3.86
N LYS A 163 6.11 13.39 4.51
CA LYS A 163 5.56 13.86 5.79
C LYS A 163 6.51 13.46 6.93
N SER A 164 6.65 14.31 7.92
CA SER A 164 7.55 14.12 9.07
C SER A 164 7.32 12.81 9.87
N GLY A 165 6.18 12.16 9.66
CA GLY A 165 5.85 10.88 10.30
C GLY A 165 6.80 9.76 9.93
N ILE A 166 7.28 9.67 8.68
CA ILE A 166 8.21 8.62 8.27
C ILE A 166 9.60 8.82 8.89
N SER A 167 10.11 10.04 8.95
CA SER A 167 11.39 10.36 9.59
C SER A 167 11.34 10.09 11.10
N ALA A 168 10.19 10.37 11.74
CA ALA A 168 9.99 10.06 13.16
C ALA A 168 9.92 8.54 13.41
N LEU A 169 9.28 7.78 12.53
CA LEU A 169 9.27 6.32 12.59
C LEU A 169 10.66 5.74 12.38
N TYR A 170 11.41 6.19 11.36
CA TYR A 170 12.76 5.73 11.09
C TYR A 170 13.67 5.88 12.31
N ARG A 171 13.70 7.06 12.93
CA ARG A 171 14.54 7.34 14.11
C ARG A 171 14.17 6.51 15.35
N ARG A 172 12.93 6.01 15.44
CA ARG A 172 12.44 5.36 16.66
C ARG A 172 12.24 3.86 16.56
N SER A 173 12.09 3.32 15.35
CA SER A 173 11.75 1.91 15.16
C SER A 173 12.96 0.98 15.10
N ASN A 174 14.16 1.51 14.82
CA ASN A 174 15.42 0.76 14.69
C ASN A 174 15.30 -0.48 13.79
N VAL A 175 14.49 -0.39 12.72
CA VAL A 175 14.33 -1.43 11.68
C VAL A 175 14.64 -0.83 10.32
N PRO A 176 14.97 -1.67 9.31
CA PRO A 176 15.16 -1.22 7.94
C PRO A 176 13.91 -0.56 7.37
N VAL A 177 14.09 0.47 6.52
CA VAL A 177 13.03 1.06 5.71
C VAL A 177 13.29 0.72 4.25
N VAL A 178 12.35 0.04 3.60
CA VAL A 178 12.42 -0.36 2.19
C VAL A 178 11.65 0.65 1.35
N PRO A 179 12.31 1.46 0.49
CA PRO A 179 11.64 2.34 -0.44
C PRO A 179 10.98 1.54 -1.56
N VAL A 180 9.77 1.92 -1.99
CA VAL A 180 9.08 1.28 -3.12
C VAL A 180 8.56 2.33 -4.08
N SER A 181 8.98 2.21 -5.34
CA SER A 181 8.51 3.03 -6.46
C SER A 181 7.40 2.32 -7.21
N LEU A 182 6.52 3.09 -7.83
CA LEU A 182 5.33 2.60 -8.53
C LEU A 182 5.06 3.39 -9.81
N ASN A 183 4.45 2.74 -10.80
CA ASN A 183 3.81 3.38 -11.95
C ASN A 183 2.29 3.17 -11.98
N SER A 184 1.70 2.72 -10.88
CA SER A 184 0.28 2.34 -10.81
C SER A 184 -0.67 3.47 -11.19
N GLY A 185 -0.30 4.72 -10.90
CA GLY A 185 -1.07 5.92 -11.24
C GLY A 185 -1.25 6.15 -12.73
N TYR A 186 -0.31 5.69 -13.56
CA TYR A 186 -0.40 5.78 -15.03
C TYR A 186 -1.51 4.90 -15.58
N PHE A 187 -1.66 3.70 -15.03
CA PHE A 187 -2.65 2.71 -15.48
C PHE A 187 -3.99 2.82 -14.75
N TRP A 188 -3.96 3.06 -13.44
CA TRP A 188 -5.12 3.15 -12.55
C TRP A 188 -5.01 4.37 -11.64
N GLY A 189 -5.10 5.57 -12.24
CA GLY A 189 -4.91 6.83 -11.53
C GLY A 189 -5.98 7.12 -10.48
N ARG A 190 -5.65 8.04 -9.58
CA ARG A 190 -6.54 8.53 -8.53
C ARG A 190 -7.85 9.06 -9.12
N ARG A 191 -8.99 8.55 -8.64
CA ARG A 191 -10.35 8.93 -9.08
C ARG A 191 -10.61 8.71 -10.57
N SER A 192 -9.72 8.03 -11.29
CA SER A 192 -9.94 7.73 -12.70
C SER A 192 -10.94 6.59 -12.85
N PHE A 193 -11.98 6.84 -13.64
CA PHE A 193 -12.89 5.77 -14.07
C PHE A 193 -12.18 4.83 -15.06
N ARG A 194 -11.44 5.40 -16.01
CA ARG A 194 -10.72 4.65 -17.04
C ARG A 194 -9.44 4.05 -16.49
N LYS A 195 -9.25 2.76 -16.72
CA LYS A 195 -8.03 2.04 -16.39
C LYS A 195 -7.38 1.57 -17.68
N ARG A 196 -6.11 1.85 -17.85
CA ARG A 196 -5.35 1.53 -19.07
C ARG A 196 -4.86 0.08 -19.02
N PRO A 197 -4.83 -0.64 -20.16
CA PRO A 197 -4.11 -1.92 -20.22
C PRO A 197 -2.60 -1.68 -20.10
N GLY A 198 -1.86 -2.72 -19.74
CA GLY A 198 -0.41 -2.71 -19.63
C GLY A 198 0.10 -3.45 -18.39
N ARG A 199 1.16 -2.97 -17.77
CA ARG A 199 1.76 -3.62 -16.59
C ARG A 199 2.09 -2.62 -15.50
N ILE A 200 1.49 -2.78 -14.33
CA ILE A 200 1.89 -2.07 -13.12
C ILE A 200 3.15 -2.72 -12.56
N VAL A 201 4.16 -1.92 -12.28
CA VAL A 201 5.39 -2.36 -11.63
C VAL A 201 5.51 -1.73 -10.25
N ALA A 202 5.82 -2.56 -9.25
CA ALA A 202 6.25 -2.13 -7.93
C ALA A 202 7.72 -2.54 -7.75
N GLN A 203 8.62 -1.55 -7.70
CA GLN A 203 10.05 -1.74 -7.54
C GLN A 203 10.45 -1.55 -6.09
N PHE A 204 10.91 -2.60 -5.43
CA PHE A 204 11.52 -2.57 -4.10
C PHE A 204 13.00 -2.23 -4.24
N HIS A 205 13.42 -1.14 -3.60
CA HIS A 205 14.82 -0.72 -3.58
C HIS A 205 15.54 -1.30 -2.36
N GLU A 206 16.87 -1.20 -2.37
CA GLU A 206 17.70 -1.59 -1.22
C GLU A 206 17.23 -0.92 0.07
N PRO A 207 17.19 -1.65 1.19
CA PRO A 207 16.78 -1.11 2.47
C PRO A 207 17.68 0.04 2.96
N LEU A 208 17.07 1.05 3.52
CA LEU A 208 17.76 2.05 4.34
C LEU A 208 17.89 1.49 5.76
N LEU A 209 19.13 1.13 6.14
CA LEU A 209 19.42 0.58 7.46
C LEU A 209 19.31 1.67 8.54
N PRO A 210 19.02 1.31 9.80
CA PRO A 210 19.05 2.26 10.92
C PRO A 210 20.40 2.94 11.07
N GLY A 211 20.40 4.21 11.53
CA GLY A 211 21.63 4.93 11.85
C GLY A 211 21.97 6.09 10.92
N LEU A 212 21.22 6.31 9.82
CA LEU A 212 21.39 7.51 9.01
C LEU A 212 20.90 8.75 9.78
N ASP A 213 21.53 9.90 9.52
CA ASP A 213 20.98 11.17 9.96
C ASP A 213 19.60 11.42 9.29
N GLY A 214 18.74 12.17 10.00
CA GLY A 214 17.36 12.38 9.55
C GLY A 214 17.26 13.10 8.20
N SER A 215 18.15 14.04 7.94
CA SER A 215 18.22 14.77 6.66
C SER A 215 18.68 13.88 5.51
N ASP A 216 19.68 13.03 5.75
CA ASP A 216 20.16 12.06 4.77
C ASP A 216 19.12 10.98 4.49
N PHE A 217 18.47 10.46 5.53
CA PHE A 217 17.36 9.52 5.37
C PHE A 217 16.26 10.10 4.46
N ASP A 218 15.78 11.29 4.76
CA ASP A 218 14.69 11.93 4.00
C ASP A 218 15.11 12.20 2.55
N ARG A 219 16.33 12.66 2.33
CA ARG A 219 16.87 12.91 0.99
C ARG A 219 16.98 11.61 0.18
N ILE A 220 17.56 10.56 0.76
CA ILE A 220 17.76 9.28 0.05
C ILE A 220 16.42 8.60 -0.21
N LEU A 221 15.52 8.56 0.78
CA LEU A 221 14.19 7.96 0.62
C LEU A 221 13.40 8.66 -0.48
N SER A 222 13.39 9.99 -0.46
CA SER A 222 12.69 10.80 -1.46
C SER A 222 13.26 10.55 -2.86
N ALA A 223 14.59 10.60 -3.02
CA ALA A 223 15.25 10.38 -4.30
C ALA A 223 14.93 8.98 -4.87
N ARG A 224 15.09 7.90 -4.07
CA ARG A 224 14.84 6.54 -4.52
C ARG A 224 13.40 6.34 -5.00
N ILE A 225 12.42 6.90 -4.26
CA ILE A 225 11.01 6.78 -4.65
C ILE A 225 10.73 7.59 -5.93
N HIS A 226 11.18 8.84 -6.01
CA HIS A 226 10.84 9.70 -7.15
C HIS A 226 11.58 9.31 -8.42
N ASP A 227 12.89 9.04 -8.33
CA ASP A 227 13.67 8.62 -9.50
C ASP A 227 13.18 7.27 -10.02
N GLY A 228 12.86 6.33 -9.12
CA GLY A 228 12.27 5.05 -9.51
C GLY A 228 10.87 5.22 -10.12
N ASN A 229 10.01 6.09 -9.59
CA ASN A 229 8.70 6.36 -10.20
C ASN A 229 8.86 6.89 -11.63
N ARG A 230 9.81 7.82 -11.85
CA ARG A 230 10.07 8.39 -13.17
C ARG A 230 10.54 7.33 -14.16
N LEU A 231 11.53 6.51 -13.77
CA LEU A 231 12.01 5.40 -14.60
C LEU A 231 10.90 4.43 -14.99
N LEU A 232 10.05 4.03 -14.02
CA LEU A 232 8.92 3.14 -14.27
C LEU A 232 7.81 3.79 -15.12
N LEU A 233 7.67 5.12 -15.06
CA LEU A 233 6.73 5.85 -15.91
C LEU A 233 7.24 5.90 -17.36
N ASP A 234 8.52 6.19 -17.55
CA ASP A 234 9.16 6.20 -18.86
C ASP A 234 9.04 4.80 -19.51
N GLU A 235 9.38 3.72 -18.80
CA GLU A 235 9.17 2.34 -19.26
C GLU A 235 7.70 2.06 -19.67
N ALA A 236 6.73 2.62 -18.92
CA ALA A 236 5.32 2.39 -19.19
C ALA A 236 4.79 3.19 -20.40
N GLN A 237 5.45 4.28 -20.76
CA GLN A 237 5.10 5.11 -21.93
C GLN A 237 5.70 4.57 -23.22
N ASP A 238 6.84 3.88 -23.11
CA ASP A 238 7.56 3.29 -24.26
C ASP A 238 7.01 1.90 -24.64
N ALA A 239 6.16 1.27 -23.82
CA ALA A 239 5.62 -0.09 -24.02
C ALA A 239 4.23 -0.09 -24.70
#